data_85805ee97ee1fd9440c3feb303c5e257
#
_entry.id   85805ee97ee1fd9440c3feb303c5e257
#
_cell.length_a   1.000
_cell.length_b   1.000
_cell.length_c   1.000
_cell.angle_alpha   90.00
_cell.angle_beta   90.00
_cell.angle_gamma   90.00
#
_symmetry.space_group_name_H-M   'P 1'
#
loop_
_entity.id
_entity.type
_entity.pdbx_description
1 polymer ?
#
loop_
_entity_poly.entity_id
_entity_poly.type
_entity_poly.pdbx_seq_one_letter_code
_entity_poly.pdbx_strand_id
1 'polypeptide(L)'
;HQHSHAFDAFLAYEQPIIRKLGTDSAAYAYLLGYICHFVLDSECHTYIIPKSTEAGKNHLVMENEFDRFLLKKDGYNAISYPIWHMIPNDKATIHAIYEVYRPFALSKHKIKRALSGMRFYKKLLTCGCSLKRFVIRLLMKITFYYKQLEGHMMTLCAKSYAKHTNAVLLKHYKKSIFLANELILDFHKSVTQGKPLHKRFHTTLKSNEPLD
;
A
#
# COMPACT_ATOMS: atom_id res chain seq x y z
N HIS A 1 -0.34 7.06 -12.98
CA HIS A 1 -1.70 7.56 -13.28
C HIS A 1 -2.58 7.71 -12.02
N GLN A 2 -2.51 6.84 -11.02
CA GLN A 2 -3.35 6.89 -9.81
C GLN A 2 -3.00 8.03 -8.83
N HIS A 3 -1.85 8.67 -8.99
CA HIS A 3 -1.39 9.73 -8.08
C HIS A 3 -1.87 11.13 -8.45
N SER A 4 -2.49 11.31 -9.61
CA SER A 4 -2.92 12.60 -10.14
C SER A 4 -4.44 12.77 -10.24
N HIS A 5 -5.22 11.72 -9.97
CA HIS A 5 -6.68 11.75 -10.00
C HIS A 5 -7.24 11.52 -8.60
N ALA A 6 -8.34 12.17 -8.29
CA ALA A 6 -9.07 11.93 -7.05
C ALA A 6 -9.58 10.48 -6.98
N PHE A 7 -9.58 9.94 -5.79
CA PHE A 7 -9.96 8.55 -5.56
C PHE A 7 -11.46 8.30 -5.74
N ASP A 8 -12.27 9.33 -5.54
CA ASP A 8 -13.73 9.29 -5.70
C ASP A 8 -14.17 8.92 -7.12
N ALA A 9 -13.49 9.42 -8.16
CA ALA A 9 -13.80 9.07 -9.55
C ALA A 9 -13.66 7.57 -9.81
N PHE A 10 -12.62 6.93 -9.22
CA PHE A 10 -12.44 5.49 -9.27
C PHE A 10 -13.59 4.77 -8.54
N LEU A 11 -13.91 5.18 -7.31
CA LEU A 11 -14.99 4.56 -6.54
C LEU A 11 -16.37 4.75 -7.18
N ALA A 12 -16.65 5.94 -7.73
CA ALA A 12 -17.92 6.20 -8.46
C ALA A 12 -18.07 5.25 -9.65
N TYR A 13 -16.97 4.98 -10.35
CA TYR A 13 -16.96 4.03 -11.45
C TYR A 13 -17.22 2.58 -11.01
N GLU A 14 -16.72 2.20 -9.84
CA GLU A 14 -16.85 0.85 -9.28
C GLU A 14 -18.23 0.57 -8.64
N GLN A 15 -18.94 1.59 -8.17
CA GLN A 15 -20.24 1.42 -7.51
C GLN A 15 -21.24 0.57 -8.31
N PRO A 16 -21.52 0.84 -9.61
CA PRO A 16 -22.48 0.04 -10.37
C PRO A 16 -22.01 -1.41 -10.57
N ILE A 17 -20.70 -1.63 -10.65
CA ILE A 17 -20.11 -2.97 -10.78
C ILE A 17 -20.37 -3.74 -9.49
N ILE A 18 -20.12 -3.14 -8.35
CA ILE A 18 -20.33 -3.79 -7.04
C ILE A 18 -21.81 -4.00 -6.74
N ARG A 19 -22.70 -3.08 -7.12
CA ARG A 19 -24.16 -3.30 -7.00
C ARG A 19 -24.60 -4.54 -7.76
N LYS A 20 -24.00 -4.81 -8.94
CA LYS A 20 -24.29 -6.01 -9.75
C LYS A 20 -23.67 -7.27 -9.16
N LEU A 21 -22.45 -7.20 -8.62
CA LEU A 21 -21.74 -8.36 -8.07
C LEU A 21 -22.18 -8.72 -6.65
N GLY A 22 -22.73 -7.76 -5.90
CA GLY A 22 -23.12 -7.89 -4.51
C GLY A 22 -22.00 -7.54 -3.51
N THR A 23 -22.42 -7.13 -2.32
CA THR A 23 -21.51 -6.76 -1.21
C THR A 23 -20.82 -7.98 -0.55
N ASP A 24 -21.24 -9.19 -0.88
CA ASP A 24 -20.59 -10.43 -0.45
C ASP A 24 -19.49 -10.90 -1.42
N SER A 25 -19.28 -10.14 -2.50
CA SER A 25 -18.29 -10.51 -3.52
C SER A 25 -16.85 -10.25 -3.07
N ALA A 26 -15.92 -11.09 -3.55
CA ALA A 26 -14.49 -10.87 -3.35
C ALA A 26 -14.00 -9.57 -4.01
N ALA A 27 -14.66 -9.08 -5.05
CA ALA A 27 -14.40 -7.79 -5.67
C ALA A 27 -14.69 -6.62 -4.71
N TYR A 28 -15.81 -6.71 -3.98
CA TYR A 28 -16.13 -5.74 -2.94
C TYR A 28 -15.08 -5.75 -1.82
N ALA A 29 -14.72 -6.93 -1.31
CA ALA A 29 -13.67 -7.07 -0.29
C ALA A 29 -12.32 -6.48 -0.76
N TYR A 30 -11.97 -6.65 -2.04
CA TYR A 30 -10.78 -6.03 -2.64
C TYR A 30 -10.85 -4.48 -2.60
N LEU A 31 -12.00 -3.90 -2.94
CA LEU A 31 -12.19 -2.44 -2.88
C LEU A 31 -12.11 -1.90 -1.45
N LEU A 32 -12.66 -2.62 -0.46
CA LEU A 32 -12.50 -2.23 0.95
C LEU A 32 -11.04 -2.22 1.38
N GLY A 33 -10.26 -3.23 0.96
CA GLY A 33 -8.80 -3.23 1.16
C GLY A 33 -8.11 -2.06 0.47
N TYR A 34 -8.59 -1.65 -0.71
CA TYR A 34 -8.03 -0.50 -1.43
C TYR A 34 -8.39 0.83 -0.74
N ILE A 35 -9.58 0.96 -0.13
CA ILE A 35 -9.92 2.10 0.72
C ILE A 35 -8.98 2.18 1.94
N CYS A 36 -8.68 1.05 2.59
CA CYS A 36 -7.72 1.01 3.70
C CYS A 36 -6.33 1.51 3.26
N HIS A 37 -5.86 1.06 2.09
CA HIS A 37 -4.58 1.52 1.52
C HIS A 37 -4.61 3.02 1.22
N PHE A 38 -5.67 3.51 0.55
CA PHE A 38 -5.86 4.92 0.26
C PHE A 38 -5.80 5.79 1.52
N VAL A 39 -6.50 5.39 2.58
CA VAL A 39 -6.53 6.15 3.84
C VAL A 39 -5.17 6.18 4.50
N LEU A 40 -4.50 5.02 4.59
CA LEU A 40 -3.18 4.93 5.20
C LEU A 40 -2.15 5.79 4.46
N ASP A 41 -2.09 5.67 3.14
CA ASP A 41 -1.15 6.42 2.31
C ASP A 41 -1.41 7.92 2.41
N SER A 42 -2.65 8.36 2.19
CA SER A 42 -2.98 9.79 2.21
C SER A 42 -2.77 10.44 3.59
N GLU A 43 -2.89 9.71 4.70
CA GLU A 43 -2.57 10.21 6.03
C GLU A 43 -1.06 10.21 6.32
N CYS A 44 -0.33 9.16 5.92
CA CYS A 44 1.10 9.04 6.21
C CYS A 44 1.96 9.88 5.25
N HIS A 45 1.60 9.98 3.97
CA HIS A 45 2.36 10.71 2.97
C HIS A 45 2.41 12.21 3.23
N THR A 46 1.44 12.79 3.93
CA THR A 46 1.49 14.21 4.38
C THR A 46 2.72 14.50 5.23
N TYR A 47 3.23 13.50 5.96
CA TYR A 47 4.45 13.59 6.74
C TYR A 47 5.65 13.03 6.00
N ILE A 48 5.52 11.86 5.37
CA ILE A 48 6.64 11.13 4.77
C ILE A 48 7.24 11.89 3.58
N ILE A 49 6.40 12.43 2.68
CA ILE A 49 6.88 13.07 1.45
C ILE A 49 7.72 14.33 1.75
N PRO A 50 7.23 15.33 2.50
CA PRO A 50 8.04 16.49 2.85
C PRO A 50 9.32 16.10 3.59
N LYS A 51 9.21 15.18 4.57
CA LYS A 51 10.34 14.79 5.39
C LYS A 51 11.42 14.02 4.63
N SER A 52 11.02 13.18 3.68
CA SER A 52 11.96 12.47 2.81
C SER A 52 12.64 13.40 1.82
N THR A 53 11.91 14.36 1.27
CA THR A 53 12.44 15.39 0.35
C THR A 53 13.47 16.28 1.06
N GLU A 54 13.14 16.78 2.25
CA GLU A 54 14.04 17.56 3.11
C GLU A 54 15.35 16.80 3.40
N ALA A 55 15.24 15.48 3.64
CA ALA A 55 16.39 14.63 3.91
C ALA A 55 17.13 14.14 2.65
N GLY A 56 16.70 14.51 1.44
CA GLY A 56 17.26 14.01 0.18
C GLY A 56 17.19 12.46 0.04
N LYS A 57 16.16 11.83 0.60
CA LYS A 57 16.02 10.36 0.65
C LYS A 57 14.78 9.92 -0.10
N ASN A 58 14.80 8.65 -0.53
CA ASN A 58 13.62 8.00 -1.04
C ASN A 58 12.60 7.79 0.10
N HIS A 59 11.33 8.19 -0.09
CA HIS A 59 10.25 8.03 0.89
C HIS A 59 10.07 6.56 1.32
N LEU A 60 10.29 5.59 0.42
CA LEU A 60 10.25 4.16 0.72
C LEU A 60 11.20 3.72 1.84
N VAL A 61 12.29 4.47 2.05
CA VAL A 61 13.22 4.16 3.17
C VAL A 61 12.57 4.49 4.51
N MET A 62 11.74 5.53 4.59
CA MET A 62 11.01 5.88 5.82
C MET A 62 9.85 4.92 6.07
N GLU A 63 9.11 4.55 5.03
CA GLU A 63 8.04 3.54 5.11
C GLU A 63 8.59 2.19 5.59
N ASN A 64 9.67 1.73 4.97
CA ASN A 64 10.33 0.48 5.36
C ASN A 64 10.84 0.51 6.81
N GLU A 65 11.33 1.65 7.30
CA GLU A 65 11.74 1.81 8.69
C GLU A 65 10.55 1.77 9.64
N PHE A 66 9.41 2.31 9.23
CA PHE A 66 8.16 2.23 10.00
C PHE A 66 7.60 0.79 10.01
N ASP A 67 7.60 0.10 8.88
CA ASP A 67 7.25 -1.33 8.80
C ASP A 67 8.14 -2.18 9.74
N ARG A 68 9.46 -1.89 9.74
CA ARG A 68 10.40 -2.55 10.65
C ARG A 68 10.05 -2.31 12.11
N PHE A 69 9.64 -1.09 12.45
CA PHE A 69 9.23 -0.72 13.79
C PHE A 69 7.96 -1.48 14.21
N LEU A 70 6.93 -1.52 13.34
CA LEU A 70 5.68 -2.22 13.62
C LEU A 70 5.90 -3.73 13.80
N LEU A 71 6.64 -4.38 12.88
CA LEU A 71 6.94 -5.80 12.99
C LEU A 71 7.68 -6.13 14.28
N LYS A 72 8.66 -5.32 14.70
CA LYS A 72 9.35 -5.50 15.97
C LYS A 72 8.44 -5.29 17.18
N LYS A 73 7.56 -4.30 17.12
CA LYS A 73 6.58 -4.03 18.17
C LYS A 73 5.63 -5.20 18.38
N ASP A 74 5.29 -5.90 17.30
CA ASP A 74 4.44 -7.10 17.31
C ASP A 74 5.23 -8.41 17.57
N GLY A 75 6.51 -8.31 17.96
CA GLY A 75 7.36 -9.45 18.33
C GLY A 75 7.98 -10.21 17.16
N TYR A 76 7.84 -9.72 15.93
CA TYR A 76 8.40 -10.39 14.75
C TYR A 76 9.85 -10.00 14.45
N ASN A 77 10.59 -10.91 13.84
CA ASN A 77 11.89 -10.59 13.25
C ASN A 77 11.68 -9.90 11.90
N ALA A 78 11.74 -8.57 11.89
CA ALA A 78 11.45 -7.76 10.70
C ALA A 78 12.32 -8.10 9.47
N ILE A 79 13.56 -8.59 9.68
CA ILE A 79 14.49 -8.88 8.59
C ILE A 79 14.09 -10.15 7.82
N SER A 80 13.52 -11.13 8.52
CA SER A 80 13.17 -12.43 7.95
C SER A 80 11.67 -12.68 7.84
N TYR A 81 10.83 -11.72 8.30
CA TYR A 81 9.38 -11.88 8.27
C TYR A 81 8.87 -12.08 6.83
N PRO A 82 8.09 -13.13 6.57
CA PRO A 82 7.74 -13.54 5.21
C PRO A 82 6.57 -12.74 4.63
N ILE A 83 6.74 -11.42 4.45
CA ILE A 83 5.70 -10.50 3.95
C ILE A 83 5.08 -10.97 2.62
N TRP A 84 5.82 -11.70 1.78
CA TRP A 84 5.28 -12.21 0.51
C TRP A 84 4.09 -13.16 0.66
N HIS A 85 3.89 -13.78 1.82
CA HIS A 85 2.74 -14.64 2.10
C HIS A 85 1.44 -13.85 2.19
N MET A 86 1.52 -12.56 2.52
CA MET A 86 0.37 -11.68 2.63
C MET A 86 -0.16 -11.23 1.24
N ILE A 87 0.56 -11.52 0.17
CA ILE A 87 0.15 -11.19 -1.20
C ILE A 87 -0.50 -12.43 -1.80
N PRO A 88 -1.83 -12.52 -1.88
CA PRO A 88 -2.52 -13.65 -2.48
C PRO A 88 -2.34 -13.64 -3.99
N ASN A 89 -2.26 -14.82 -4.62
CA ASN A 89 -2.19 -14.96 -6.08
C ASN A 89 -2.97 -16.18 -6.60
N ASP A 90 -3.95 -16.60 -5.82
CA ASP A 90 -4.90 -17.67 -6.19
C ASP A 90 -5.89 -17.18 -7.26
N LYS A 91 -6.64 -18.16 -7.83
CA LYS A 91 -7.58 -17.87 -8.92
C LYS A 91 -8.73 -16.95 -8.49
N ALA A 92 -9.22 -17.08 -7.25
CA ALA A 92 -10.32 -16.28 -6.74
C ALA A 92 -9.90 -14.80 -6.58
N THR A 93 -8.74 -14.56 -5.97
CA THR A 93 -8.16 -13.20 -5.85
C THR A 93 -7.91 -12.57 -7.23
N ILE A 94 -7.32 -13.32 -8.19
CA ILE A 94 -7.09 -12.81 -9.53
C ILE A 94 -8.41 -12.45 -10.22
N HIS A 95 -9.47 -13.26 -10.00
CA HIS A 95 -10.80 -12.98 -10.56
C HIS A 95 -11.42 -11.74 -9.92
N ALA A 96 -11.37 -11.60 -8.60
CA ALA A 96 -11.87 -10.44 -7.89
C ALA A 96 -11.22 -9.12 -8.40
N ILE A 97 -9.90 -9.09 -8.51
CA ILE A 97 -9.16 -7.95 -9.05
C ILE A 97 -9.54 -7.72 -10.52
N TYR A 98 -9.72 -8.78 -11.31
CA TYR A 98 -10.13 -8.65 -12.71
C TYR A 98 -11.50 -8.00 -12.85
N GLU A 99 -12.49 -8.35 -12.03
CA GLU A 99 -13.83 -7.74 -12.09
C GLU A 99 -13.76 -6.22 -11.84
N VAL A 100 -12.91 -5.76 -10.92
CA VAL A 100 -12.67 -4.34 -10.64
C VAL A 100 -11.95 -3.66 -11.82
N TYR A 101 -10.91 -4.27 -12.38
CA TYR A 101 -10.09 -3.62 -13.41
C TYR A 101 -10.46 -4.00 -14.85
N ARG A 102 -11.51 -4.81 -15.06
CA ARG A 102 -11.99 -5.20 -16.39
C ARG A 102 -12.30 -4.01 -17.30
N PRO A 103 -12.92 -2.94 -16.79
CA PRO A 103 -13.20 -1.76 -17.60
C PRO A 103 -11.94 -1.03 -18.09
N PHE A 104 -10.82 -1.20 -17.39
CA PHE A 104 -9.52 -0.61 -17.75
C PHE A 104 -8.69 -1.55 -18.67
N ALA A 105 -9.31 -2.54 -19.31
CA ALA A 105 -8.66 -3.51 -20.20
C ALA A 105 -7.50 -4.29 -19.56
N LEU A 106 -7.54 -4.50 -18.24
CA LEU A 106 -6.55 -5.28 -17.52
C LEU A 106 -6.90 -6.77 -17.55
N SER A 107 -6.08 -7.60 -18.20
CA SER A 107 -6.34 -9.03 -18.30
C SER A 107 -5.93 -9.81 -17.06
N LYS A 108 -6.60 -10.95 -16.79
CA LYS A 108 -6.26 -11.88 -15.69
C LYS A 108 -4.78 -12.31 -15.74
N HIS A 109 -4.22 -12.47 -16.94
CA HIS A 109 -2.81 -12.82 -17.12
C HIS A 109 -1.87 -11.71 -16.59
N LYS A 110 -2.16 -10.44 -16.92
CA LYS A 110 -1.38 -9.29 -16.42
C LYS A 110 -1.49 -9.18 -14.89
N ILE A 111 -2.68 -9.38 -14.32
CA ILE A 111 -2.89 -9.37 -12.86
C ILE A 111 -2.07 -10.47 -12.20
N LYS A 112 -2.19 -11.74 -12.69
CA LYS A 112 -1.41 -12.87 -12.17
C LYS A 112 0.08 -12.60 -12.22
N ARG A 113 0.58 -12.06 -13.35
CA ARG A 113 2.00 -11.71 -13.51
C ARG A 113 2.44 -10.64 -12.52
N ALA A 114 1.62 -9.61 -12.29
CA ALA A 114 1.91 -8.54 -11.32
C ALA A 114 1.99 -9.10 -9.89
N LEU A 115 0.98 -9.86 -9.43
CA LEU A 115 0.97 -10.45 -8.10
C LEU A 115 2.13 -11.43 -7.90
N SER A 116 2.40 -12.30 -8.87
CA SER A 116 3.53 -13.23 -8.82
C SER A 116 4.87 -12.49 -8.79
N GLY A 117 5.00 -11.40 -9.55
CA GLY A 117 6.17 -10.53 -9.53
C GLY A 117 6.37 -9.87 -8.17
N MET A 118 5.31 -9.30 -7.58
CA MET A 118 5.36 -8.71 -6.23
C MET A 118 5.81 -9.74 -5.18
N ARG A 119 5.23 -10.96 -5.20
CA ARG A 119 5.64 -12.06 -4.31
C ARG A 119 7.12 -12.42 -4.49
N PHE A 120 7.55 -12.58 -5.74
CA PHE A 120 8.94 -12.90 -6.07
C PHE A 120 9.91 -11.84 -5.52
N TYR A 121 9.65 -10.55 -5.82
CA TYR A 121 10.52 -9.46 -5.34
C TYR A 121 10.51 -9.33 -3.81
N LYS A 122 9.34 -9.42 -3.17
CA LYS A 122 9.27 -9.41 -1.70
C LYS A 122 10.03 -10.59 -1.10
N LYS A 123 9.92 -11.80 -1.67
CA LYS A 123 10.69 -12.98 -1.22
C LYS A 123 12.20 -12.81 -1.45
N LEU A 124 12.58 -12.25 -2.61
CA LEU A 124 13.99 -11.97 -2.93
C LEU A 124 14.60 -11.00 -1.93
N LEU A 125 13.89 -9.89 -1.63
CA LEU A 125 14.39 -8.80 -0.79
C LEU A 125 14.22 -9.06 0.72
N THR A 126 13.48 -10.10 1.12
CA THR A 126 13.46 -10.57 2.52
C THR A 126 14.71 -11.39 2.78
N CYS A 127 15.66 -10.82 3.49
CA CYS A 127 17.00 -11.36 3.66
C CYS A 127 17.37 -11.56 5.12
N GLY A 128 17.00 -12.70 5.72
CA GLY A 128 17.47 -13.13 7.05
C GLY A 128 18.93 -13.60 7.05
N CYS A 129 19.45 -14.03 5.88
CA CYS A 129 20.83 -14.48 5.73
C CYS A 129 21.74 -13.33 5.30
N SER A 130 22.86 -13.15 6.00
CA SER A 130 23.85 -12.09 5.76
C SER A 130 24.51 -12.20 4.37
N LEU A 131 24.82 -13.41 3.92
CA LEU A 131 25.42 -13.65 2.60
C LEU A 131 24.46 -13.26 1.46
N LYS A 132 23.20 -13.73 1.53
CA LYS A 132 22.18 -13.34 0.54
C LYS A 132 22.03 -11.82 0.49
N ARG A 133 21.98 -11.18 1.65
CA ARG A 133 21.86 -9.72 1.77
C ARG A 133 23.06 -8.99 1.15
N PHE A 134 24.26 -9.47 1.41
CA PHE A 134 25.49 -8.92 0.83
C PHE A 134 25.45 -8.99 -0.71
N VAL A 135 25.16 -10.18 -1.25
CA VAL A 135 25.10 -10.40 -2.71
C VAL A 135 24.06 -9.48 -3.38
N ILE A 136 22.84 -9.39 -2.80
CA ILE A 136 21.79 -8.53 -3.37
C ILE A 136 22.22 -7.05 -3.33
N ARG A 137 22.79 -6.57 -2.22
CA ARG A 137 23.28 -5.18 -2.12
C ARG A 137 24.43 -4.91 -3.09
N LEU A 138 25.31 -5.87 -3.30
CA LEU A 138 26.37 -5.75 -4.29
C LEU A 138 25.80 -5.62 -5.71
N LEU A 139 24.86 -6.48 -6.08
CA LEU A 139 24.18 -6.42 -7.38
C LEU A 139 23.44 -5.08 -7.57
N MET A 140 22.72 -4.59 -6.54
CA MET A 140 22.05 -3.28 -6.61
C MET A 140 23.05 -2.14 -6.85
N LYS A 141 24.26 -2.22 -6.27
CA LYS A 141 25.32 -1.20 -6.49
C LYS A 141 25.91 -1.28 -7.88
N ILE A 142 26.24 -2.47 -8.34
CA ILE A 142 26.82 -2.70 -9.68
C ILE A 142 25.86 -2.25 -10.78
N THR A 143 24.56 -2.48 -10.60
CA THR A 143 23.53 -2.09 -11.58
C THR A 143 23.09 -0.63 -11.44
N PHE A 144 23.67 0.16 -10.53
CA PHE A 144 23.30 1.55 -10.24
C PHE A 144 21.87 1.76 -9.73
N TYR A 145 21.12 0.69 -9.44
CA TYR A 145 19.75 0.75 -8.92
C TYR A 145 19.68 0.82 -7.38
N TYR A 146 20.81 0.96 -6.69
CA TYR A 146 20.83 0.94 -5.22
C TYR A 146 19.91 1.97 -4.59
N LYS A 147 19.97 3.25 -5.04
CA LYS A 147 19.14 4.33 -4.49
C LYS A 147 17.64 4.11 -4.68
N GLN A 148 17.23 3.47 -5.78
CA GLN A 148 15.84 3.18 -6.06
C GLN A 148 15.32 1.97 -5.26
N LEU A 149 16.19 0.99 -5.00
CA LEU A 149 15.80 -0.30 -4.43
C LEU A 149 16.11 -0.44 -2.92
N GLU A 150 16.96 0.43 -2.34
CA GLU A 150 17.33 0.31 -0.92
C GLU A 150 16.14 0.36 0.03
N GLY A 151 15.09 1.15 -0.31
CA GLY A 151 13.86 1.25 0.45
C GLY A 151 13.00 -0.03 0.47
N HIS A 152 13.27 -1.00 -0.39
CA HIS A 152 12.53 -2.27 -0.43
C HIS A 152 13.15 -3.38 0.44
N MET A 153 14.34 -3.15 1.00
CA MET A 153 15.02 -4.12 1.85
C MET A 153 15.09 -3.62 3.30
N MET A 154 14.52 -4.39 4.23
CA MET A 154 14.55 -4.06 5.67
C MET A 154 15.96 -3.74 6.15
N THR A 155 16.13 -2.66 6.92
CA THR A 155 17.39 -2.30 7.53
C THR A 155 17.70 -3.19 8.73
N LEU A 156 18.99 -3.50 8.97
CA LEU A 156 19.41 -4.31 10.12
C LEU A 156 19.18 -3.57 11.45
N CYS A 157 19.54 -2.28 11.46
CA CYS A 157 19.41 -1.42 12.61
C CYS A 157 18.46 -0.25 12.32
N ALA A 158 17.89 0.33 13.38
CA ALA A 158 17.11 1.55 13.27
C ALA A 158 17.97 2.70 12.73
N LYS A 159 17.40 3.51 11.87
CA LYS A 159 18.03 4.76 11.44
C LYS A 159 18.02 5.77 12.59
N SER A 160 18.96 6.71 12.61
CA SER A 160 19.08 7.73 13.67
C SER A 160 17.80 8.56 13.88
N TYR A 161 17.10 8.87 12.79
CA TYR A 161 15.84 9.62 12.82
C TYR A 161 14.61 8.78 13.20
N ALA A 162 14.73 7.45 13.22
CA ALA A 162 13.60 6.52 13.28
C ALA A 162 12.74 6.71 14.54
N LYS A 163 13.35 7.01 15.70
CA LYS A 163 12.61 7.17 16.96
C LYS A 163 11.53 8.26 16.85
N HIS A 164 11.89 9.42 16.32
CA HIS A 164 10.95 10.54 16.16
C HIS A 164 9.95 10.26 15.04
N THR A 165 10.43 9.86 13.86
CA THR A 165 9.60 9.59 12.68
C THR A 165 8.57 8.49 12.97
N ASN A 166 8.97 7.39 13.58
CA ASN A 166 8.06 6.30 13.91
C ASN A 166 7.00 6.71 14.96
N ALA A 167 7.34 7.60 15.91
CA ALA A 167 6.36 8.11 16.86
C ALA A 167 5.29 8.97 16.19
N VAL A 168 5.66 9.79 15.21
CA VAL A 168 4.72 10.59 14.41
C VAL A 168 3.87 9.67 13.52
N LEU A 169 4.49 8.78 12.75
CA LEU A 169 3.80 7.85 11.86
C LEU A 169 2.85 6.92 12.61
N LEU A 170 3.17 6.52 13.83
CA LEU A 170 2.27 5.71 14.65
C LEU A 170 0.97 6.46 15.00
N LYS A 171 1.02 7.79 15.16
CA LYS A 171 -0.19 8.60 15.36
C LYS A 171 -1.03 8.65 14.07
N HIS A 172 -0.41 8.87 12.91
CA HIS A 172 -1.09 8.83 11.61
C HIS A 172 -1.70 7.45 11.33
N TYR A 173 -0.94 6.38 11.57
CA TYR A 173 -1.41 5.00 11.44
C TYR A 173 -2.65 4.71 12.30
N LYS A 174 -2.62 5.10 13.59
CA LYS A 174 -3.79 4.94 14.47
C LYS A 174 -4.99 5.76 13.97
N LYS A 175 -4.78 7.00 13.55
CA LYS A 175 -5.84 7.85 12.98
C LYS A 175 -6.43 7.21 11.72
N SER A 176 -5.58 6.66 10.85
CA SER A 176 -6.02 6.02 9.60
C SER A 176 -6.94 4.82 9.84
N ILE A 177 -6.78 4.06 10.93
CA ILE A 177 -7.67 2.93 11.26
C ILE A 177 -9.11 3.42 11.50
N PHE A 178 -9.29 4.47 12.29
CA PHE A 178 -10.62 5.03 12.57
C PHE A 178 -11.24 5.62 11.31
N LEU A 179 -10.45 6.39 10.55
CA LEU A 179 -10.91 6.99 9.30
C LEU A 179 -11.25 5.92 8.23
N ALA A 180 -10.47 4.84 8.15
CA ALA A 180 -10.77 3.74 7.22
C ALA A 180 -12.10 3.07 7.57
N ASN A 181 -12.38 2.84 8.85
CA ASN A 181 -13.67 2.30 9.28
C ASN A 181 -14.84 3.22 8.91
N GLU A 182 -14.71 4.52 9.14
CA GLU A 182 -15.72 5.51 8.74
C GLU A 182 -15.96 5.49 7.23
N LEU A 183 -14.90 5.55 6.42
CA LEU A 183 -15.00 5.60 4.98
C LEU A 183 -15.49 4.29 4.35
N ILE A 184 -15.20 3.14 4.96
CA ILE A 184 -15.75 1.83 4.56
C ILE A 184 -17.26 1.81 4.78
N LEU A 185 -17.74 2.26 5.94
CA LEU A 185 -19.17 2.33 6.23
C LEU A 185 -19.89 3.30 5.30
N ASP A 186 -19.25 4.42 4.97
CA ASP A 186 -19.83 5.41 4.08
C ASP A 186 -19.87 4.90 2.62
N PHE A 187 -18.82 4.24 2.16
CA PHE A 187 -18.80 3.58 0.87
C PHE A 187 -19.87 2.46 0.78
N HIS A 188 -20.05 1.68 1.86
CA HIS A 188 -21.10 0.69 1.93
C HIS A 188 -22.50 1.32 1.73
N LYS A 189 -22.79 2.44 2.40
CA LYS A 189 -24.04 3.19 2.23
C LYS A 189 -24.17 3.75 0.81
N SER A 190 -23.08 4.17 0.20
CA SER A 190 -23.12 4.67 -1.18
C SER A 190 -23.44 3.57 -2.19
N VAL A 191 -22.95 2.36 -1.98
CA VAL A 191 -23.25 1.19 -2.82
C VAL A 191 -24.70 0.71 -2.61
N THR A 192 -25.14 0.56 -1.36
CA THR A 192 -26.41 -0.07 -1.02
C THR A 192 -27.61 0.86 -1.02
N GLN A 193 -27.41 2.15 -0.68
CA GLN A 193 -28.45 3.15 -0.51
C GLN A 193 -28.39 4.30 -1.52
N GLY A 194 -27.37 4.31 -2.41
CA GLY A 194 -27.18 5.39 -3.38
C GLY A 194 -26.75 6.73 -2.78
N LYS A 195 -26.23 6.74 -1.55
CA LYS A 195 -25.72 7.98 -0.94
C LYS A 195 -24.48 8.50 -1.67
N PRO A 196 -24.24 9.82 -1.68
CA PRO A 196 -23.02 10.39 -2.25
C PRO A 196 -21.78 9.85 -1.54
N LEU A 197 -20.65 9.79 -2.24
CA LEU A 197 -19.37 9.42 -1.66
C LEU A 197 -18.91 10.48 -0.66
N HIS A 198 -18.24 10.04 0.40
CA HIS A 198 -17.66 10.93 1.41
C HIS A 198 -16.63 11.88 0.77
N LYS A 199 -16.66 13.18 1.15
CA LYS A 199 -15.78 14.22 0.62
C LYS A 199 -14.28 13.88 0.73
N ARG A 200 -13.89 13.06 1.69
CA ARG A 200 -12.49 12.61 1.87
C ARG A 200 -11.96 11.81 0.68
N PHE A 201 -12.83 11.21 -0.13
CA PHE A 201 -12.43 10.52 -1.35
C PHE A 201 -12.04 11.46 -2.51
N HIS A 202 -12.34 12.77 -2.42
CA HIS A 202 -11.88 13.77 -3.40
C HIS A 202 -10.39 14.11 -3.29
N THR A 203 -9.62 13.40 -2.48
CA THR A 203 -8.19 13.58 -2.32
C THR A 203 -7.40 12.49 -3.06
N THR A 204 -6.07 12.59 -3.06
CA THR A 204 -5.19 11.61 -3.70
C THR A 204 -4.49 10.71 -2.68
N LEU A 205 -3.80 9.68 -3.16
CA LEU A 205 -2.92 8.84 -2.33
C LEU A 205 -1.70 9.59 -1.73
N LYS A 206 -1.39 10.78 -2.26
CA LYS A 206 -0.22 11.57 -1.81
C LYS A 206 -0.54 12.63 -0.78
N SER A 207 -1.79 13.03 -0.69
CA SER A 207 -2.22 14.15 0.15
C SER A 207 -3.61 13.93 0.68
N ASN A 208 -3.88 14.43 1.88
CA ASN A 208 -5.22 14.51 2.45
C ASN A 208 -5.93 15.84 2.09
N GLU A 209 -5.30 16.69 1.29
CA GLU A 209 -5.91 17.92 0.76
C GLU A 209 -6.73 17.61 -0.47
N PRO A 210 -7.91 18.25 -0.65
CA PRO A 210 -8.70 18.13 -1.87
C PRO A 210 -7.90 18.54 -3.11
N LEU A 211 -8.25 17.99 -4.25
CA LEU A 211 -7.82 18.51 -5.55
C LEU A 211 -8.67 19.75 -5.88
N ASP A 212 -8.02 20.84 -6.21
CA ASP A 212 -8.66 22.06 -6.75
C ASP A 212 -9.29 21.83 -8.11
#